data_43834b0b397971249c88432dfb33bf38
#
_entry.id   43834b0b397971249c88432dfb33bf38
#
_cell.length_a   1.000
_cell.length_b   1.000
_cell.length_c   1.000
_cell.angle_alpha   90.00
_cell.angle_beta   90.00
_cell.angle_gamma   90.00
#
_symmetry.space_group_name_H-M   'P 1'
#
loop_
_entity.id
_entity.type
_entity.pdbx_description
1 polymer ?
#
loop_
_entity_poly.entity_id
_entity_poly.type
_entity_poly.pdbx_seq_one_letter_code
_entity_poly.pdbx_strand_id
1 'polypeptide(L)'
;NPQPAPSNPIDGKLVKQAVRKVADGYVFEENGTSRYIFAKELSAETVVAIDNKLAKQESLSHVLGAKKSTIPSSEQEFYNKVYDLLAKVHQNLISNKGRQADFDALDKLLERLNDVSSDKVKLVDDILTFLAPITHPERLGKSNAQIAYTDDEIKLAKLAGKYTTEDGYIFDPRDITSDEGDAYVTPHMTHSHWIKKESLSEAERAAAQTYAKEKGLMPPSTENQGSGNTEVKGVEAIYNKVKAAKKVPLDHMPYNLQHTVEVKNGSLIIPHYDHYHNIKFAWFDEGLYEAPKGYSLEDLFATVKYYVEHPNERPHSDNGWGNASDHVRKNKVEDSKPDEDKKHDEVSEPIRPESDEKENHAGLNPSVD
;
A
#
# COMPACT_ATOMS: atom_id res chain seq x y z
N ASN A 1 -4.67 60.30 -31.42
CA ASN A 1 -4.45 58.95 -31.72
C ASN A 1 -3.78 58.22 -30.61
N PRO A 2 -4.54 57.46 -29.98
CA PRO A 2 -3.94 56.72 -28.92
C PRO A 2 -2.95 55.80 -29.51
N GLN A 3 -1.83 56.01 -29.08
CA GLN A 3 -0.81 55.13 -29.33
C GLN A 3 -1.27 53.81 -28.91
N PRO A 4 -1.18 52.84 -29.74
CA PRO A 4 -1.35 51.52 -29.20
C PRO A 4 -0.37 51.44 -28.05
N ALA A 5 -0.81 51.01 -27.01
CA ALA A 5 0.08 50.80 -25.91
C ALA A 5 1.30 50.12 -26.44
N PRO A 6 2.44 50.62 -26.09
CA PRO A 6 3.65 49.91 -26.47
C PRO A 6 3.45 48.49 -26.05
N SER A 7 3.84 47.61 -26.89
CA SER A 7 3.68 46.20 -26.52
C SER A 7 4.40 46.04 -25.25
N ASN A 8 3.68 45.75 -24.24
CA ASN A 8 4.27 45.44 -22.97
C ASN A 8 4.90 44.08 -23.07
N PRO A 9 6.04 43.95 -22.46
CA PRO A 9 6.65 42.60 -22.45
C PRO A 9 5.72 41.65 -21.76
N ILE A 10 5.84 40.41 -22.11
CA ILE A 10 5.10 39.37 -21.44
C ILE A 10 5.51 39.35 -19.97
N ASP A 11 4.50 39.38 -19.09
CA ASP A 11 4.78 39.29 -17.67
C ASP A 11 4.98 37.83 -17.32
N GLY A 12 6.23 37.41 -17.32
CA GLY A 12 6.57 36.00 -17.07
C GLY A 12 6.13 35.51 -15.72
N LYS A 13 6.11 36.40 -14.73
CA LYS A 13 5.67 36.00 -13.41
C LYS A 13 4.19 35.65 -13.41
N LEU A 14 3.37 36.46 -14.06
CA LEU A 14 1.95 36.18 -14.17
C LEU A 14 1.68 34.92 -14.98
N VAL A 15 2.44 34.70 -16.02
CA VAL A 15 2.28 33.49 -16.81
C VAL A 15 2.56 32.26 -15.93
N LYS A 16 3.60 32.32 -15.13
CA LYS A 16 3.91 31.21 -14.25
C LYS A 16 2.84 30.98 -13.20
N GLN A 17 2.23 32.03 -12.72
CA GLN A 17 1.26 31.93 -11.65
C GLN A 17 -0.14 31.60 -12.12
N ALA A 18 -0.41 31.71 -13.41
CA ALA A 18 -1.75 31.45 -13.95
C ALA A 18 -2.05 29.96 -13.84
N VAL A 19 -3.18 29.63 -13.22
CA VAL A 19 -3.55 28.23 -13.03
C VAL A 19 -4.85 27.88 -13.74
N ARG A 20 -5.69 28.87 -14.07
CA ARG A 20 -6.97 28.55 -14.65
C ARG A 20 -7.57 29.77 -15.35
N LYS A 21 -8.29 29.51 -16.44
CA LYS A 21 -9.04 30.53 -17.14
C LYS A 21 -10.49 30.45 -16.66
N VAL A 22 -11.07 31.63 -16.41
CA VAL A 22 -12.49 31.74 -16.07
C VAL A 22 -13.10 32.72 -17.02
N ALA A 23 -14.40 32.93 -16.94
CA ALA A 23 -15.16 33.60 -17.99
C ALA A 23 -14.48 34.83 -18.61
N ASP A 24 -14.02 35.77 -17.81
CA ASP A 24 -13.47 37.02 -18.32
C ASP A 24 -12.09 37.32 -17.74
N GLY A 25 -11.40 36.30 -17.29
CA GLY A 25 -10.08 36.52 -16.73
C GLY A 25 -9.40 35.20 -16.32
N TYR A 26 -8.47 35.34 -15.41
CA TYR A 26 -7.62 34.21 -15.00
C TYR A 26 -7.44 34.21 -13.51
N VAL A 27 -7.28 32.99 -12.97
CA VAL A 27 -6.93 32.81 -11.58
C VAL A 27 -5.44 32.59 -11.51
N PHE A 28 -4.78 33.30 -10.60
CA PHE A 28 -3.34 33.20 -10.37
C PHE A 28 -3.10 32.73 -8.95
N GLU A 29 -2.01 31.99 -8.77
CA GLU A 29 -1.66 31.49 -7.45
C GLU A 29 -0.21 31.84 -7.12
N GLU A 30 0.01 32.31 -5.91
CA GLU A 30 1.35 32.60 -5.42
C GLU A 30 1.38 32.31 -3.95
N ASN A 31 2.28 31.43 -3.53
CA ASN A 31 2.47 31.09 -2.11
C ASN A 31 1.18 30.66 -1.42
N GLY A 32 0.37 29.89 -2.16
CA GLY A 32 -0.88 29.38 -1.57
C GLY A 32 -2.02 30.35 -1.57
N THR A 33 -1.80 31.56 -2.07
CA THR A 33 -2.85 32.59 -2.15
C THR A 33 -3.31 32.70 -3.60
N SER A 34 -4.62 32.67 -3.80
CA SER A 34 -5.19 32.80 -5.14
C SER A 34 -5.73 34.19 -5.35
N ARG A 35 -5.62 34.70 -6.57
CA ARG A 35 -6.23 35.98 -6.91
C ARG A 35 -6.73 35.93 -8.34
N TYR A 36 -7.68 36.78 -8.65
CA TYR A 36 -8.29 36.85 -9.95
C TYR A 36 -7.91 38.18 -10.64
N ILE A 37 -7.57 38.11 -11.91
CA ILE A 37 -7.28 39.30 -12.69
C ILE A 37 -8.08 39.22 -13.99
N PHE A 38 -8.82 40.28 -14.30
CA PHE A 38 -9.58 40.34 -15.57
C PHE A 38 -8.61 40.35 -16.74
N ALA A 39 -8.97 39.63 -17.81
CA ALA A 39 -8.12 39.59 -18.98
C ALA A 39 -7.85 40.97 -19.54
N LYS A 40 -8.83 41.88 -19.45
CA LYS A 40 -8.67 43.21 -19.98
C LYS A 40 -7.60 44.02 -19.27
N GLU A 41 -7.20 43.59 -18.09
CA GLU A 41 -6.15 44.27 -17.34
C GLU A 41 -4.76 43.74 -17.65
N LEU A 42 -4.67 42.78 -18.55
CA LEU A 42 -3.39 42.16 -18.91
C LEU A 42 -3.02 42.61 -20.32
N SER A 43 -1.72 42.60 -20.61
CA SER A 43 -1.30 42.90 -21.99
C SER A 43 -1.75 41.76 -22.89
N ALA A 44 -1.95 42.10 -24.17
CA ALA A 44 -2.36 41.09 -25.14
C ALA A 44 -1.32 39.96 -25.20
N GLU A 45 -0.06 40.30 -25.10
CA GLU A 45 1.01 39.32 -25.17
C GLU A 45 0.96 38.39 -23.96
N THR A 46 0.68 38.93 -22.77
CA THR A 46 0.56 38.11 -21.58
C THR A 46 -0.64 37.19 -21.69
N VAL A 47 -1.78 37.70 -22.21
CA VAL A 47 -2.96 36.85 -22.38
C VAL A 47 -2.66 35.70 -23.32
N VAL A 48 -1.99 35.97 -24.46
CA VAL A 48 -1.64 34.89 -25.37
C VAL A 48 -0.74 33.87 -24.73
N ALA A 49 0.26 34.33 -23.97
CA ALA A 49 1.18 33.42 -23.31
C ALA A 49 0.47 32.55 -22.27
N ILE A 50 -0.45 33.16 -21.52
CA ILE A 50 -1.22 32.42 -20.52
C ILE A 50 -2.13 31.41 -21.23
N ASP A 51 -2.83 31.83 -22.26
CA ASP A 51 -3.71 30.92 -23.00
C ASP A 51 -2.93 29.75 -23.58
N ASN A 52 -1.75 30.00 -24.11
CA ASN A 52 -0.93 28.93 -24.66
C ASN A 52 -0.48 27.97 -23.59
N LYS A 53 -0.09 28.51 -22.44
CA LYS A 53 0.32 27.65 -21.31
C LYS A 53 -0.83 26.76 -20.84
N LEU A 54 -2.01 27.36 -20.65
CA LEU A 54 -3.14 26.60 -20.13
C LEU A 54 -3.65 25.59 -21.16
N ALA A 55 -3.61 25.94 -22.44
CA ALA A 55 -3.98 25.01 -23.49
C ALA A 55 -3.02 23.80 -23.50
N LYS A 56 -1.73 24.09 -23.30
CA LYS A 56 -0.76 23.01 -23.24
C LYS A 56 -1.05 22.08 -22.10
N GLN A 57 -1.39 22.63 -20.94
CA GLN A 57 -1.72 21.81 -19.78
C GLN A 57 -2.95 20.96 -20.04
N GLU A 58 -3.98 21.52 -20.65
CA GLU A 58 -5.17 20.77 -20.95
C GLU A 58 -4.92 19.68 -21.98
N SER A 59 -4.01 19.93 -22.89
CA SER A 59 -3.75 18.96 -23.95
C SER A 59 -2.94 17.76 -23.48
N LEU A 60 -2.47 17.77 -22.23
CA LEU A 60 -1.71 16.63 -21.73
C LEU A 60 -2.50 15.35 -21.79
N SER A 61 -3.82 15.41 -21.59
CA SER A 61 -4.64 14.21 -21.69
C SER A 61 -4.54 13.56 -23.06
N HIS A 62 -4.51 14.37 -24.10
CA HIS A 62 -4.37 13.84 -25.44
C HIS A 62 -2.99 13.28 -25.69
N VAL A 63 -1.97 13.93 -25.13
CA VAL A 63 -0.61 13.45 -25.25
C VAL A 63 -0.49 12.09 -24.59
N LEU A 64 -1.10 11.94 -23.40
CA LEU A 64 -1.09 10.69 -22.70
C LEU A 64 -1.72 9.58 -23.53
N GLY A 65 -2.88 9.86 -24.13
CA GLY A 65 -3.55 8.86 -24.96
C GLY A 65 -2.74 8.46 -26.17
N ALA A 66 -2.10 9.44 -26.81
CA ALA A 66 -1.30 9.16 -27.99
C ALA A 66 -0.07 8.32 -27.65
N LYS A 67 0.52 8.56 -26.50
CA LYS A 67 1.72 7.82 -26.11
C LYS A 67 1.46 6.34 -25.87
N LYS A 68 0.26 6.01 -25.42
CA LYS A 68 -0.05 4.62 -25.16
C LYS A 68 0.20 3.73 -26.36
N SER A 69 -0.09 4.22 -27.55
CA SER A 69 0.00 3.39 -28.73
C SER A 69 1.42 3.15 -29.20
N THR A 70 2.39 3.87 -28.66
CA THR A 70 3.78 3.72 -29.09
C THR A 70 4.60 2.83 -28.16
N ILE A 71 3.99 2.32 -27.10
CA ILE A 71 4.70 1.53 -26.11
C ILE A 71 4.76 0.07 -26.52
N PRO A 72 5.90 -0.61 -26.36
CA PRO A 72 6.00 -2.03 -26.70
C PRO A 72 4.93 -2.84 -25.97
N SER A 73 4.38 -3.83 -26.63
CA SER A 73 3.27 -4.59 -26.08
C SER A 73 3.63 -5.27 -24.76
N SER A 74 4.88 -5.68 -24.60
CA SER A 74 5.30 -6.35 -23.37
C SER A 74 5.25 -5.43 -22.16
N GLU A 75 5.28 -4.12 -22.38
CA GLU A 75 5.26 -3.17 -21.30
C GLU A 75 3.94 -2.42 -21.23
N GLN A 76 3.04 -2.72 -22.13
CA GLN A 76 1.87 -1.88 -22.33
C GLN A 76 0.96 -1.80 -21.13
N GLU A 77 0.77 -2.90 -20.43
CA GLU A 77 -0.15 -2.90 -19.30
C GLU A 77 0.33 -1.95 -18.21
N PHE A 78 1.62 -1.98 -17.92
CA PHE A 78 2.19 -1.10 -16.89
C PHE A 78 2.02 0.36 -17.28
N TYR A 79 2.43 0.71 -18.50
CA TYR A 79 2.36 2.10 -18.94
C TYR A 79 0.93 2.59 -19.11
N ASN A 80 0.02 1.70 -19.53
CA ASN A 80 -1.39 2.08 -19.59
C ASN A 80 -1.89 2.47 -18.21
N LYS A 81 -1.51 1.72 -17.19
CA LYS A 81 -1.94 2.03 -15.83
C LYS A 81 -1.32 3.34 -15.35
N VAL A 82 -0.06 3.59 -15.69
CA VAL A 82 0.59 4.86 -15.34
C VAL A 82 -0.15 6.02 -15.99
N TYR A 83 -0.43 5.92 -17.28
CA TYR A 83 -1.12 6.99 -17.98
C TYR A 83 -2.52 7.22 -17.42
N ASP A 84 -3.23 6.15 -17.07
CA ASP A 84 -4.55 6.29 -16.48
C ASP A 84 -4.50 7.06 -15.17
N LEU A 85 -3.54 6.73 -14.32
CA LEU A 85 -3.40 7.43 -13.04
C LEU A 85 -3.00 8.88 -13.24
N LEU A 86 -2.04 9.13 -14.11
CA LEU A 86 -1.58 10.50 -14.33
C LEU A 86 -2.67 11.34 -15.02
N ALA A 87 -3.47 10.73 -15.86
CA ALA A 87 -4.58 11.44 -16.49
C ALA A 87 -5.61 11.87 -15.45
N LYS A 88 -5.87 11.02 -14.47
CA LYS A 88 -6.77 11.37 -13.38
C LYS A 88 -6.23 12.52 -12.55
N VAL A 89 -4.93 12.49 -12.27
CA VAL A 89 -4.30 13.59 -11.54
C VAL A 89 -4.38 14.87 -12.34
N HIS A 90 -4.13 14.79 -13.64
CA HIS A 90 -4.20 15.96 -14.51
C HIS A 90 -5.60 16.57 -14.48
N GLN A 91 -6.62 15.72 -14.57
CA GLN A 91 -8.00 16.17 -14.51
C GLN A 91 -8.30 16.85 -13.17
N ASN A 92 -7.80 16.25 -12.10
CA ASN A 92 -7.98 16.83 -10.78
C ASN A 92 -7.33 18.21 -10.68
N LEU A 93 -6.12 18.34 -11.23
CA LEU A 93 -5.41 19.62 -11.19
C LEU A 93 -6.17 20.69 -11.97
N ILE A 94 -6.71 20.33 -13.13
CA ILE A 94 -7.47 21.28 -13.94
C ILE A 94 -8.73 21.71 -13.19
N SER A 95 -9.44 20.75 -12.61
CA SER A 95 -10.73 21.04 -11.98
C SER A 95 -10.60 21.80 -10.68
N ASN A 96 -9.49 21.62 -9.95
CA ASN A 96 -9.34 22.15 -8.61
C ASN A 96 -8.25 23.21 -8.46
N LYS A 97 -7.99 23.98 -9.50
CA LYS A 97 -7.01 25.07 -9.43
C LYS A 97 -5.62 24.59 -9.08
N GLY A 98 -5.15 23.61 -9.81
CA GLY A 98 -3.83 23.05 -9.55
C GLY A 98 -2.73 24.11 -9.59
N ARG A 99 -1.71 23.93 -8.78
CA ARG A 99 -0.59 24.85 -8.75
C ARG A 99 0.33 24.56 -9.92
N GLN A 100 1.03 25.62 -10.38
CA GLN A 100 1.96 25.45 -11.48
C GLN A 100 3.02 24.39 -11.17
N ALA A 101 3.48 24.35 -9.92
CA ALA A 101 4.49 23.36 -9.53
C ALA A 101 4.00 21.94 -9.73
N ASP A 102 2.70 21.70 -9.53
CA ASP A 102 2.14 20.36 -9.72
C ASP A 102 2.08 19.99 -11.20
N PHE A 103 1.73 20.95 -12.05
CA PHE A 103 1.76 20.69 -13.49
C PHE A 103 3.18 20.44 -13.98
N ASP A 104 4.14 21.18 -13.45
CA ASP A 104 5.54 20.99 -13.82
C ASP A 104 6.04 19.61 -13.39
N ALA A 105 5.64 19.19 -12.19
CA ALA A 105 6.02 17.87 -11.70
C ALA A 105 5.38 16.75 -12.52
N LEU A 106 4.14 16.96 -12.93
CA LEU A 106 3.46 16.01 -13.82
C LEU A 106 4.20 15.88 -15.14
N ASP A 107 4.60 17.03 -15.72
CA ASP A 107 5.35 17.02 -16.97
C ASP A 107 6.65 16.22 -16.85
N LYS A 108 7.34 16.37 -15.73
CA LYS A 108 8.58 15.65 -15.54
C LYS A 108 8.35 14.14 -15.45
N LEU A 109 7.26 13.74 -14.81
CA LEU A 109 6.92 12.32 -14.76
C LEU A 109 6.61 11.79 -16.16
N LEU A 110 5.86 12.58 -16.94
CA LEU A 110 5.52 12.19 -18.30
C LEU A 110 6.77 12.06 -19.17
N GLU A 111 7.75 12.94 -18.98
CA GLU A 111 9.00 12.84 -19.72
C GLU A 111 9.72 11.53 -19.44
N ARG A 112 9.66 11.07 -18.21
CA ARG A 112 10.31 9.81 -17.83
C ARG A 112 9.71 8.61 -18.55
N LEU A 113 8.45 8.72 -18.97
CA LEU A 113 7.79 7.63 -19.67
C LEU A 113 8.29 7.47 -21.10
N ASN A 114 9.07 8.41 -21.61
CA ASN A 114 9.68 8.28 -22.92
C ASN A 114 10.84 7.26 -22.89
N ASP A 115 11.37 6.98 -21.71
CA ASP A 115 12.48 6.05 -21.56
C ASP A 115 11.96 4.77 -20.92
N VAL A 116 11.67 3.77 -21.76
CA VAL A 116 11.10 2.52 -21.27
C VAL A 116 12.10 1.69 -20.49
N SER A 117 13.37 2.09 -20.48
CA SER A 117 14.37 1.38 -19.68
C SER A 117 14.47 1.95 -18.27
N SER A 118 13.70 2.99 -17.94
CA SER A 118 13.80 3.58 -16.62
C SER A 118 13.28 2.60 -15.56
N ASP A 119 13.76 2.81 -14.36
CA ASP A 119 13.44 1.96 -13.20
C ASP A 119 11.96 2.11 -12.85
N LYS A 120 11.19 1.05 -13.09
CA LYS A 120 9.75 1.07 -12.83
C LYS A 120 9.41 1.22 -11.36
N VAL A 121 10.21 0.60 -10.50
CA VAL A 121 9.95 0.69 -9.06
C VAL A 121 10.10 2.13 -8.58
N LYS A 122 11.18 2.77 -9.01
CA LYS A 122 11.38 4.16 -8.63
C LYS A 122 10.32 5.06 -9.23
N LEU A 123 9.91 4.78 -10.45
CA LEU A 123 8.86 5.56 -11.09
C LEU A 123 7.56 5.46 -10.31
N VAL A 124 7.20 4.25 -9.87
CA VAL A 124 5.99 4.07 -9.07
C VAL A 124 6.10 4.84 -7.76
N ASP A 125 7.24 4.74 -7.09
CA ASP A 125 7.42 5.47 -5.84
C ASP A 125 7.25 6.97 -6.03
N ASP A 126 7.79 7.49 -7.11
CA ASP A 126 7.71 8.93 -7.39
C ASP A 126 6.28 9.34 -7.76
N ILE A 127 5.58 8.49 -8.50
CA ILE A 127 4.18 8.78 -8.84
C ILE A 127 3.31 8.80 -7.58
N LEU A 128 3.47 7.81 -6.71
CA LEU A 128 2.67 7.75 -5.49
C LEU A 128 2.96 8.93 -4.58
N THR A 129 4.21 9.33 -4.50
CA THR A 129 4.60 10.50 -3.71
C THR A 129 4.01 11.78 -4.31
N PHE A 130 4.03 11.89 -5.62
CA PHE A 130 3.49 13.06 -6.31
C PHE A 130 1.99 13.18 -6.11
N LEU A 131 1.26 12.09 -6.29
CA LEU A 131 -0.20 12.20 -6.29
C LEU A 131 -0.80 12.30 -4.89
N ALA A 132 -0.06 11.90 -3.85
CA ALA A 132 -0.63 11.88 -2.51
C ALA A 132 -1.20 13.24 -2.07
N PRO A 133 -0.43 14.34 -2.10
CA PRO A 133 -1.01 15.61 -1.64
C PRO A 133 -2.14 16.10 -2.53
N ILE A 134 -2.20 15.63 -3.78
CA ILE A 134 -3.20 16.10 -4.73
C ILE A 134 -4.51 15.32 -4.58
N THR A 135 -4.42 13.99 -4.54
CA THR A 135 -5.62 13.16 -4.55
C THR A 135 -5.89 12.45 -3.23
N HIS A 136 -4.89 12.35 -2.36
CA HIS A 136 -5.03 11.66 -1.09
C HIS A 136 -4.36 12.44 0.05
N PRO A 137 -4.82 13.67 0.29
CA PRO A 137 -4.18 14.48 1.35
C PRO A 137 -4.29 13.84 2.72
N GLU A 138 -5.22 12.92 2.91
CA GLU A 138 -5.34 12.23 4.20
C GLU A 138 -4.11 11.37 4.50
N ARG A 139 -3.29 11.07 3.51
CA ARG A 139 -2.08 10.27 3.70
C ARG A 139 -0.90 11.08 4.23
N LEU A 140 -0.98 12.39 4.14
CA LEU A 140 0.15 13.23 4.56
C LEU A 140 0.42 13.02 6.04
N GLY A 141 1.69 12.78 6.36
CA GLY A 141 2.09 12.54 7.74
C GLY A 141 1.89 11.12 8.22
N LYS A 142 1.35 10.24 7.38
CA LYS A 142 1.17 8.85 7.76
C LYS A 142 2.31 8.00 7.24
N SER A 143 2.67 6.99 8.02
CA SER A 143 3.68 6.03 7.57
C SER A 143 3.05 5.08 6.55
N ASN A 144 3.89 4.39 5.79
CA ASN A 144 3.42 3.42 4.81
C ASN A 144 2.52 2.36 5.44
N ALA A 145 2.83 1.95 6.67
CA ALA A 145 2.03 0.96 7.36
C ALA A 145 0.61 1.44 7.67
N GLN A 146 0.39 2.74 7.66
CA GLN A 146 -0.91 3.31 7.98
C GLN A 146 -1.72 3.67 6.73
N ILE A 147 -1.21 3.35 5.56
CA ILE A 147 -1.85 3.70 4.30
C ILE A 147 -2.45 2.47 3.65
N ALA A 148 -3.72 2.57 3.25
CA ALA A 148 -4.35 1.55 2.42
C ALA A 148 -4.41 2.11 1.01
N TYR A 149 -3.58 1.58 0.12
CA TYR A 149 -3.52 2.05 -1.26
C TYR A 149 -4.73 1.56 -2.04
N THR A 150 -5.12 2.31 -3.05
CA THR A 150 -6.28 1.95 -3.88
C THR A 150 -5.94 0.75 -4.77
N ASP A 151 -6.97 0.12 -5.30
CA ASP A 151 -6.78 -1.01 -6.20
C ASP A 151 -5.94 -0.65 -7.41
N ASP A 152 -6.14 0.54 -7.96
CA ASP A 152 -5.34 0.99 -9.10
C ASP A 152 -3.87 1.15 -8.74
N GLU A 153 -3.60 1.69 -7.55
CA GLU A 153 -2.22 1.85 -7.09
C GLU A 153 -1.57 0.50 -6.82
N ILE A 154 -2.32 -0.42 -6.24
CA ILE A 154 -1.83 -1.77 -5.99
C ILE A 154 -1.48 -2.44 -7.31
N LYS A 155 -2.35 -2.32 -8.30
CA LYS A 155 -2.09 -2.92 -9.58
C LYS A 155 -0.86 -2.34 -10.25
N LEU A 156 -0.69 -1.02 -10.15
CA LEU A 156 0.48 -0.36 -10.71
C LEU A 156 1.76 -0.88 -10.05
N ALA A 157 1.77 -0.93 -8.72
CA ALA A 157 2.95 -1.40 -7.99
C ALA A 157 3.26 -2.87 -8.31
N LYS A 158 2.22 -3.68 -8.44
CA LYS A 158 2.40 -5.09 -8.76
C LYS A 158 2.98 -5.26 -10.15
N LEU A 159 2.53 -4.46 -11.11
CA LEU A 159 3.06 -4.53 -12.46
C LEU A 159 4.53 -4.07 -12.52
N ALA A 160 4.94 -3.25 -11.57
CA ALA A 160 6.33 -2.84 -11.46
C ALA A 160 7.20 -3.87 -10.75
N GLY A 161 6.61 -4.96 -10.28
CA GLY A 161 7.36 -6.02 -9.61
C GLY A 161 7.47 -5.87 -8.11
N LYS A 162 6.71 -4.96 -7.51
CA LYS A 162 6.72 -4.79 -6.06
C LYS A 162 5.81 -5.80 -5.39
N TYR A 163 6.14 -6.16 -4.17
CA TYR A 163 5.26 -7.01 -3.37
C TYR A 163 4.08 -6.18 -2.89
N THR A 164 2.88 -6.66 -3.16
CA THR A 164 1.65 -6.00 -2.75
C THR A 164 0.69 -7.02 -2.21
N THR A 165 -0.28 -6.57 -1.44
CA THR A 165 -1.37 -7.42 -1.00
C THR A 165 -2.68 -6.78 -1.40
N GLU A 166 -3.72 -7.60 -1.52
CA GLU A 166 -4.98 -7.10 -2.02
C GLU A 166 -5.68 -6.17 -1.04
N ASP A 167 -5.27 -6.14 0.21
CA ASP A 167 -5.86 -5.25 1.20
C ASP A 167 -5.21 -3.87 1.23
N GLY A 168 -4.46 -3.54 0.19
CA GLY A 168 -3.95 -2.19 0.02
C GLY A 168 -2.55 -1.95 0.56
N TYR A 169 -1.76 -3.00 0.73
CA TYR A 169 -0.39 -2.84 1.22
C TYR A 169 0.61 -2.92 0.08
N ILE A 170 1.56 -1.99 0.07
CA ILE A 170 2.73 -2.04 -0.80
C ILE A 170 3.95 -2.15 0.11
N PHE A 171 4.75 -3.17 -0.08
CA PHE A 171 5.89 -3.43 0.80
C PHE A 171 6.90 -2.28 0.80
N ASP A 172 7.32 -1.92 2.00
CA ASP A 172 8.42 -0.97 2.21
C ASP A 172 9.30 -1.59 3.29
N PRO A 173 10.59 -1.78 3.05
CA PRO A 173 11.46 -2.41 4.05
C PRO A 173 11.45 -1.71 5.40
N ARG A 174 11.15 -0.42 5.42
CA ARG A 174 11.12 0.32 6.69
C ARG A 174 9.94 -0.07 7.56
N ASP A 175 9.00 -0.85 7.04
CA ASP A 175 7.87 -1.34 7.82
C ASP A 175 8.22 -2.57 8.63
N ILE A 176 9.33 -3.20 8.37
CA ILE A 176 9.68 -4.47 9.00
C ILE A 176 9.86 -4.28 10.50
N THR A 177 9.15 -5.08 11.27
CA THR A 177 9.26 -5.08 12.72
C THR A 177 9.94 -6.33 13.26
N SER A 178 10.02 -7.39 12.45
CA SER A 178 10.60 -8.64 12.90
C SER A 178 11.12 -9.43 11.71
N ASP A 179 12.27 -10.08 11.91
CA ASP A 179 12.84 -11.02 10.95
C ASP A 179 12.62 -12.41 11.53
N GLU A 180 11.80 -13.21 10.88
CA GLU A 180 11.44 -14.53 11.39
C GLU A 180 12.25 -15.65 10.73
N GLY A 181 13.32 -15.31 10.07
CA GLY A 181 14.18 -16.30 9.41
C GLY A 181 13.83 -16.44 7.94
N ASP A 182 12.68 -17.01 7.68
CA ASP A 182 12.22 -17.18 6.30
C ASP A 182 11.13 -16.17 5.91
N ALA A 183 10.78 -15.29 6.82
CA ALA A 183 9.75 -14.30 6.57
C ALA A 183 10.03 -13.02 7.34
N TYR A 184 9.45 -11.93 6.88
CA TYR A 184 9.45 -10.67 7.62
C TYR A 184 8.02 -10.38 8.08
N VAL A 185 7.90 -9.68 9.19
CA VAL A 185 6.60 -9.22 9.68
C VAL A 185 6.54 -7.72 9.50
N THR A 186 5.46 -7.26 8.87
CA THR A 186 5.23 -5.83 8.66
C THR A 186 3.82 -5.50 9.14
N PRO A 187 3.66 -4.47 9.96
CA PRO A 187 2.32 -4.03 10.33
C PRO A 187 1.66 -3.31 9.16
N HIS A 188 0.34 -3.43 9.09
CA HIS A 188 -0.43 -2.69 8.10
C HIS A 188 -1.81 -2.45 8.69
N MET A 189 -2.16 -1.20 8.89
CA MET A 189 -3.41 -0.80 9.52
C MET A 189 -3.48 -1.43 10.90
N THR A 190 -4.48 -2.26 11.20
CA THR A 190 -4.64 -2.83 12.52
C THR A 190 -4.17 -4.28 12.62
N HIS A 191 -3.52 -4.78 11.58
CA HIS A 191 -3.05 -6.17 11.57
C HIS A 191 -1.61 -6.21 11.09
N SER A 192 -1.05 -7.40 10.98
CA SER A 192 0.30 -7.55 10.47
C SER A 192 0.31 -8.60 9.37
N HIS A 193 1.22 -8.39 8.41
CA HIS A 193 1.46 -9.35 7.35
C HIS A 193 2.72 -10.13 7.67
N TRP A 194 2.69 -11.39 7.33
CA TRP A 194 3.84 -12.28 7.44
C TRP A 194 4.25 -12.58 6.00
N ILE A 195 5.40 -12.04 5.59
CA ILE A 195 5.80 -12.04 4.20
C ILE A 195 6.97 -12.98 4.00
N LYS A 196 6.78 -14.04 3.22
CA LYS A 196 7.87 -14.95 2.92
C LYS A 196 8.93 -14.19 2.14
N LYS A 197 10.18 -14.33 2.57
CA LYS A 197 11.27 -13.64 1.88
C LYS A 197 11.35 -14.01 0.41
N GLU A 198 10.99 -15.26 0.09
CA GLU A 198 11.02 -15.69 -1.30
C GLU A 198 9.96 -15.01 -2.16
N SER A 199 8.96 -14.40 -1.56
CA SER A 199 7.92 -13.68 -2.30
C SER A 199 8.36 -12.28 -2.68
N LEU A 200 9.42 -11.78 -2.10
CA LEU A 200 9.94 -10.47 -2.41
C LEU A 200 10.86 -10.56 -3.63
N SER A 201 10.94 -9.49 -4.39
CA SER A 201 11.90 -9.43 -5.48
C SER A 201 13.31 -9.39 -4.91
N GLU A 202 14.30 -9.62 -5.75
CA GLU A 202 15.69 -9.55 -5.31
C GLU A 202 16.03 -8.20 -4.71
N ALA A 203 15.59 -7.13 -5.36
CA ALA A 203 15.86 -5.79 -4.87
C ALA A 203 15.18 -5.53 -3.55
N GLU A 204 13.95 -6.00 -3.41
CA GLU A 204 13.21 -5.85 -2.14
C GLU A 204 13.89 -6.62 -1.02
N ARG A 205 14.34 -7.85 -1.33
CA ARG A 205 15.03 -8.65 -0.31
C ARG A 205 16.33 -8.00 0.14
N ALA A 206 17.08 -7.46 -0.82
CA ALA A 206 18.34 -6.80 -0.49
C ALA A 206 18.11 -5.58 0.39
N ALA A 207 17.11 -4.76 0.04
CA ALA A 207 16.78 -3.59 0.84
C ALA A 207 16.27 -3.98 2.21
N ALA A 208 15.48 -5.04 2.28
CA ALA A 208 14.94 -5.52 3.55
C ALA A 208 16.07 -6.04 4.46
N GLN A 209 17.00 -6.78 3.88
CA GLN A 209 18.12 -7.31 4.63
C GLN A 209 18.97 -6.19 5.21
N THR A 210 19.23 -5.17 4.40
CA THR A 210 20.00 -4.01 4.85
C THR A 210 19.31 -3.29 5.99
N TYR A 211 18.01 -3.05 5.83
CA TYR A 211 17.25 -2.35 6.86
C TYR A 211 17.21 -3.16 8.15
N ALA A 212 16.93 -4.46 8.05
CA ALA A 212 16.86 -5.31 9.24
C ALA A 212 18.19 -5.33 9.98
N LYS A 213 19.27 -5.38 9.23
CA LYS A 213 20.60 -5.39 9.83
C LYS A 213 20.89 -4.07 10.55
N GLU A 214 20.54 -2.97 9.92
CA GLU A 214 20.75 -1.65 10.51
C GLU A 214 19.95 -1.46 11.78
N LYS A 215 18.77 -2.06 11.84
CA LYS A 215 17.90 -1.92 13.00
C LYS A 215 18.12 -3.02 14.03
N GLY A 216 19.07 -3.91 13.79
CA GLY A 216 19.37 -4.95 14.74
C GLY A 216 18.29 -6.03 14.83
N LEU A 217 17.49 -6.19 13.80
CA LEU A 217 16.47 -7.23 13.77
C LEU A 217 17.15 -8.54 13.39
N MET A 218 17.16 -9.48 14.31
CA MET A 218 17.86 -10.74 14.09
C MET A 218 16.87 -11.85 13.86
N PRO A 219 17.15 -12.75 12.91
CA PRO A 219 16.31 -13.92 12.76
C PRO A 219 16.48 -14.84 13.97
N PRO A 220 15.53 -15.75 14.19
CA PRO A 220 15.64 -16.69 15.29
C PRO A 220 16.91 -17.52 15.16
N SER A 221 17.56 -17.77 16.28
CA SER A 221 18.80 -18.52 16.28
C SER A 221 18.53 -20.02 16.22
N THR A 222 19.11 -20.69 15.23
CA THR A 222 18.95 -22.13 15.14
C THR A 222 19.78 -22.83 16.21
N GLU A 223 20.80 -22.16 16.72
CA GLU A 223 21.60 -22.77 17.77
C GLU A 223 20.83 -22.94 19.04
N ASN A 224 20.00 -21.97 19.36
CA ASN A 224 19.20 -22.07 20.56
C ASN A 224 18.17 -23.18 20.45
N GLN A 225 17.72 -23.44 19.27
CA GLN A 225 16.75 -24.50 19.08
C GLN A 225 17.34 -25.84 19.32
N GLY A 226 18.59 -26.04 18.97
CA GLY A 226 19.23 -27.30 19.17
C GLY A 226 19.58 -27.56 20.60
N SER A 227 19.74 -26.54 21.40
CA SER A 227 20.19 -26.75 22.77
C SER A 227 19.09 -27.34 23.66
N GLY A 228 17.86 -27.13 23.29
CA GLY A 228 16.77 -27.63 24.09
C GLY A 228 16.65 -26.95 25.44
N ASN A 229 17.45 -25.94 25.68
CA ASN A 229 17.44 -25.27 26.95
C ASN A 229 16.50 -24.10 27.01
N THR A 230 16.07 -23.59 25.87
CA THR A 230 15.16 -22.48 25.87
C THR A 230 13.78 -23.01 26.18
N GLU A 231 13.27 -22.61 27.31
CA GLU A 231 11.97 -23.05 27.71
C GLU A 231 10.93 -22.18 27.10
N VAL A 232 9.96 -22.78 26.43
CA VAL A 232 8.83 -22.06 25.91
C VAL A 232 7.86 -21.87 27.05
N LYS A 233 7.44 -20.62 27.24
CA LYS A 233 6.55 -20.28 28.35
C LYS A 233 5.25 -19.72 27.85
N GLY A 234 4.29 -19.57 28.77
CA GLY A 234 3.04 -18.92 28.50
C GLY A 234 2.16 -19.72 27.58
N VAL A 235 1.48 -18.99 26.71
CA VAL A 235 0.47 -19.58 25.85
C VAL A 235 1.08 -20.56 24.84
N GLU A 236 2.28 -20.26 24.38
CA GLU A 236 2.92 -21.18 23.45
C GLU A 236 3.18 -22.54 24.10
N ALA A 237 3.51 -22.55 25.38
CA ALA A 237 3.69 -23.80 26.10
C ALA A 237 2.37 -24.56 26.17
N ILE A 238 1.26 -23.86 26.34
CA ILE A 238 -0.07 -24.48 26.33
C ILE A 238 -0.29 -25.16 24.98
N TYR A 239 -0.03 -24.45 23.91
CA TYR A 239 -0.22 -24.99 22.55
C TYR A 239 0.62 -26.27 22.38
N ASN A 240 1.87 -26.22 22.82
CA ASN A 240 2.76 -27.37 22.65
C ASN A 240 2.31 -28.58 23.43
N LYS A 241 1.66 -28.38 24.55
CA LYS A 241 1.27 -29.50 25.45
C LYS A 241 -0.09 -30.08 25.17
N VAL A 242 -1.02 -29.30 24.57
CA VAL A 242 -2.37 -29.81 24.40
C VAL A 242 -2.39 -30.90 23.33
N LYS A 243 -3.36 -31.79 23.48
CA LYS A 243 -3.59 -32.81 22.48
C LYS A 243 -4.58 -32.27 21.47
N ALA A 244 -4.30 -32.43 20.19
CA ALA A 244 -5.16 -31.94 19.13
C ALA A 244 -6.55 -32.57 19.26
N ALA A 245 -7.57 -31.73 19.31
CA ALA A 245 -8.96 -32.18 19.42
C ALA A 245 -9.88 -31.04 19.10
N LYS A 246 -11.06 -31.35 18.57
CA LYS A 246 -12.06 -30.34 18.24
C LYS A 246 -12.82 -29.97 19.51
N LYS A 247 -12.29 -29.05 20.28
CA LYS A 247 -12.91 -28.63 21.53
C LYS A 247 -13.79 -27.42 21.40
N VAL A 248 -13.47 -26.50 20.48
CA VAL A 248 -14.25 -25.29 20.25
C VAL A 248 -14.99 -25.47 18.93
N PRO A 249 -16.34 -25.31 18.92
CA PRO A 249 -17.08 -25.42 17.67
C PRO A 249 -16.64 -24.33 16.68
N LEU A 250 -16.77 -24.65 15.39
CA LEU A 250 -16.30 -23.71 14.36
C LEU A 250 -16.96 -22.34 14.43
N ASP A 251 -18.24 -22.30 14.81
CA ASP A 251 -18.93 -21.02 14.90
C ASP A 251 -18.51 -20.20 16.10
N HIS A 252 -17.67 -20.74 16.99
CA HIS A 252 -17.13 -20.00 18.12
C HIS A 252 -15.63 -19.74 17.96
N MET A 253 -15.01 -20.22 16.89
CA MET A 253 -13.58 -19.99 16.69
C MET A 253 -13.30 -18.52 16.40
N PRO A 254 -12.42 -17.89 17.23
CA PRO A 254 -12.14 -16.48 17.04
C PRO A 254 -10.98 -16.27 16.05
N TYR A 255 -10.88 -15.05 15.52
CA TYR A 255 -9.71 -14.57 14.80
C TYR A 255 -9.32 -15.42 13.58
N ASN A 256 -10.26 -16.15 13.04
CA ASN A 256 -10.00 -17.05 11.90
C ASN A 256 -8.95 -18.10 12.17
N LEU A 257 -8.78 -18.46 13.44
CA LEU A 257 -7.74 -19.41 13.85
C LEU A 257 -8.00 -20.82 13.32
N GLN A 258 -9.22 -21.14 12.90
CA GLN A 258 -9.50 -22.43 12.28
C GLN A 258 -8.82 -22.58 10.92
N HIS A 259 -8.33 -21.49 10.37
CA HIS A 259 -7.64 -21.50 9.09
C HIS A 259 -6.12 -21.48 9.24
N THR A 260 -5.60 -21.62 10.46
CA THR A 260 -4.16 -21.65 10.70
C THR A 260 -3.52 -22.81 9.95
N VAL A 261 -2.47 -22.53 9.20
CA VAL A 261 -1.80 -23.57 8.42
C VAL A 261 -0.52 -24.07 9.04
N GLU A 262 0.12 -23.25 9.86
CA GLU A 262 1.33 -23.69 10.56
C GLU A 262 1.60 -22.77 11.72
N VAL A 263 2.42 -23.27 12.62
CA VAL A 263 2.89 -22.50 13.76
C VAL A 263 4.39 -22.36 13.59
N LYS A 264 4.88 -21.13 13.61
CA LYS A 264 6.28 -20.89 13.34
C LYS A 264 6.79 -19.73 14.16
N ASN A 265 7.89 -19.95 14.85
CA ASN A 265 8.56 -18.90 15.63
C ASN A 265 7.61 -18.13 16.55
N GLY A 266 6.75 -18.87 17.24
CA GLY A 266 5.86 -18.24 18.20
C GLY A 266 4.64 -17.57 17.59
N SER A 267 4.34 -17.87 16.35
CA SER A 267 3.20 -17.27 15.68
C SER A 267 2.33 -18.32 15.00
N LEU A 268 1.05 -18.03 14.97
CA LEU A 268 0.07 -18.78 14.18
C LEU A 268 -0.02 -18.10 12.83
N ILE A 269 0.18 -18.86 11.75
CA ILE A 269 0.21 -18.30 10.40
C ILE A 269 -1.10 -18.63 9.69
N ILE A 270 -1.78 -17.62 9.18
CA ILE A 270 -3.12 -17.75 8.62
C ILE A 270 -3.15 -17.15 7.22
N PRO A 271 -3.40 -17.97 6.19
CA PRO A 271 -3.47 -17.45 4.81
C PRO A 271 -4.77 -16.70 4.56
N HIS A 272 -4.69 -15.68 3.73
CA HIS A 272 -5.86 -14.89 3.36
C HIS A 272 -5.63 -14.27 1.99
N TYR A 273 -6.40 -14.67 1.00
CA TYR A 273 -6.26 -14.24 -0.40
C TYR A 273 -4.82 -14.40 -0.89
N ASP A 274 -4.10 -13.32 -1.11
CA ASP A 274 -2.75 -13.38 -1.64
C ASP A 274 -1.66 -13.09 -0.61
N HIS A 275 -2.02 -13.15 0.68
CA HIS A 275 -1.06 -12.82 1.72
C HIS A 275 -1.29 -13.70 2.95
N TYR A 276 -0.41 -13.56 3.93
CA TYR A 276 -0.50 -14.28 5.19
C TYR A 276 -0.52 -13.30 6.33
N HIS A 277 -1.31 -13.61 7.33
CA HIS A 277 -1.31 -12.89 8.60
C HIS A 277 -0.61 -13.75 9.62
N ASN A 278 -0.10 -13.11 10.68
CA ASN A 278 0.42 -13.86 11.81
C ASN A 278 -0.22 -13.36 13.09
N ILE A 279 -0.47 -14.29 14.01
CA ILE A 279 -0.94 -13.96 15.35
C ILE A 279 0.05 -14.56 16.31
N LYS A 280 0.69 -13.73 17.12
CA LYS A 280 1.70 -14.20 18.04
C LYS A 280 1.08 -14.77 19.30
N PHE A 281 1.63 -15.88 19.79
CA PHE A 281 1.19 -16.40 21.08
C PHE A 281 1.37 -15.35 22.18
N ALA A 282 2.41 -14.53 22.07
CA ALA A 282 2.65 -13.48 23.04
C ALA A 282 1.49 -12.52 23.19
N TRP A 283 0.71 -12.32 22.13
CA TRP A 283 -0.42 -11.42 22.21
C TRP A 283 -1.54 -11.97 23.08
N PHE A 284 -1.64 -13.30 23.21
CA PHE A 284 -2.55 -13.91 24.18
C PHE A 284 -2.00 -13.74 25.60
N ASP A 285 -0.68 -13.83 25.74
CA ASP A 285 -0.06 -13.61 27.06
C ASP A 285 -0.29 -12.18 27.54
N GLU A 286 -0.33 -11.24 26.61
CA GLU A 286 -0.53 -9.83 26.93
C GLU A 286 -2.00 -9.49 27.12
N GLY A 287 -2.90 -10.44 26.92
CA GLY A 287 -4.30 -10.18 27.08
C GLY A 287 -4.98 -9.49 25.90
N LEU A 288 -4.24 -9.33 24.80
CA LEU A 288 -4.80 -8.67 23.61
C LEU A 288 -5.76 -9.58 22.86
N TYR A 289 -5.52 -10.88 22.94
CA TYR A 289 -6.36 -11.90 22.33
C TYR A 289 -6.77 -12.85 23.44
N GLU A 290 -7.92 -13.48 23.30
CA GLU A 290 -8.40 -14.37 24.34
C GLU A 290 -9.23 -15.51 23.76
N ALA A 291 -9.44 -16.54 24.55
CA ALA A 291 -10.29 -17.64 24.16
C ALA A 291 -11.75 -17.15 24.11
N PRO A 292 -12.59 -17.81 23.31
CA PRO A 292 -13.99 -17.41 23.27
C PRO A 292 -14.66 -17.70 24.60
N LYS A 293 -15.70 -16.98 24.89
CA LYS A 293 -16.39 -17.09 26.15
C LYS A 293 -16.86 -18.53 26.36
N GLY A 294 -16.60 -19.06 27.53
CA GLY A 294 -16.99 -20.41 27.85
C GLY A 294 -15.97 -21.47 27.52
N TYR A 295 -14.84 -21.07 26.96
CA TYR A 295 -13.79 -22.01 26.59
C TYR A 295 -12.47 -21.55 27.16
N SER A 296 -11.59 -22.51 27.39
CA SER A 296 -10.24 -22.20 27.90
C SER A 296 -9.27 -22.00 26.74
N LEU A 297 -8.10 -21.46 27.06
CA LEU A 297 -7.02 -21.39 26.07
C LEU A 297 -6.61 -22.79 25.64
N GLU A 298 -6.64 -23.73 26.57
CA GLU A 298 -6.33 -25.13 26.24
C GLU A 298 -7.31 -25.66 25.20
N ASP A 299 -8.59 -25.35 25.36
CA ASP A 299 -9.60 -25.77 24.39
C ASP A 299 -9.35 -25.13 23.03
N LEU A 300 -9.06 -23.83 23.03
CA LEU A 300 -8.83 -23.11 21.79
C LEU A 300 -7.62 -23.69 21.06
N PHE A 301 -6.52 -23.87 21.75
CA PHE A 301 -5.30 -24.32 21.09
C PHE A 301 -5.32 -25.80 20.74
N ALA A 302 -6.08 -26.61 21.47
CA ALA A 302 -6.30 -28.00 21.04
C ALA A 302 -7.02 -28.00 19.69
N THR A 303 -7.99 -27.09 19.51
CA THR A 303 -8.75 -27.00 18.26
C THR A 303 -7.88 -26.46 17.13
N VAL A 304 -7.09 -25.43 17.42
CA VAL A 304 -6.18 -24.89 16.39
C VAL A 304 -5.22 -25.98 15.94
N LYS A 305 -4.62 -26.69 16.91
CA LYS A 305 -3.68 -27.77 16.59
C LYS A 305 -4.34 -28.83 15.72
N TYR A 306 -5.61 -29.15 16.02
CA TYR A 306 -6.33 -30.13 15.22
C TYR A 306 -6.40 -29.71 13.76
N TYR A 307 -6.77 -28.46 13.47
CA TYR A 307 -6.89 -28.01 12.09
C TYR A 307 -5.55 -27.82 11.40
N VAL A 308 -4.49 -27.54 12.17
CA VAL A 308 -3.15 -27.51 11.60
C VAL A 308 -2.75 -28.92 11.15
N GLU A 309 -3.06 -29.93 11.95
CA GLU A 309 -2.67 -31.30 11.66
C GLU A 309 -3.61 -32.00 10.66
N HIS A 310 -4.79 -31.46 10.45
CA HIS A 310 -5.78 -32.06 9.55
C HIS A 310 -6.23 -31.04 8.51
N PRO A 311 -5.36 -30.71 7.56
CA PRO A 311 -5.68 -29.66 6.58
C PRO A 311 -6.96 -29.93 5.80
N ASN A 312 -7.26 -31.20 5.53
CA ASN A 312 -8.45 -31.53 4.76
C ASN A 312 -9.74 -31.33 5.51
N GLU A 313 -9.66 -31.13 6.80
CA GLU A 313 -10.85 -30.89 7.61
C GLU A 313 -11.08 -29.42 7.92
N ARG A 314 -10.20 -28.56 7.47
CA ARG A 314 -10.39 -27.13 7.67
C ARG A 314 -11.63 -26.68 6.91
N PRO A 315 -12.40 -25.76 7.49
CA PRO A 315 -13.62 -25.32 6.82
C PRO A 315 -13.30 -24.48 5.59
N HIS A 316 -14.19 -24.56 4.63
CA HIS A 316 -14.07 -23.71 3.45
C HIS A 316 -14.52 -22.30 3.81
N SER A 317 -13.86 -21.31 3.24
CA SER A 317 -14.23 -19.93 3.46
C SER A 317 -14.42 -19.23 2.13
N ASP A 318 -15.51 -18.48 2.02
CA ASP A 318 -15.76 -17.70 0.80
C ASP A 318 -15.00 -16.39 0.82
N ASN A 319 -14.42 -16.03 1.96
CA ASN A 319 -13.70 -14.77 2.12
C ASN A 319 -12.19 -14.91 1.99
N GLY A 320 -11.74 -15.95 1.37
CA GLY A 320 -10.30 -16.13 1.09
C GLY A 320 -9.48 -16.71 2.22
N TRP A 321 -10.08 -16.95 3.39
CA TRP A 321 -9.33 -17.47 4.53
C TRP A 321 -8.93 -18.92 4.27
N GLY A 322 -7.67 -19.18 4.55
CA GLY A 322 -7.13 -20.53 4.37
C GLY A 322 -6.59 -20.82 2.99
N ASN A 323 -6.73 -19.89 2.05
CA ASN A 323 -6.39 -20.14 0.66
C ASN A 323 -5.25 -19.34 0.09
N ALA A 324 -4.63 -18.48 0.86
CA ALA A 324 -3.58 -17.65 0.34
C ALA A 324 -2.37 -18.46 -0.04
N SER A 325 -1.68 -18.02 -1.06
CA SER A 325 -0.40 -18.58 -1.36
C SER A 325 0.31 -17.65 -2.34
N ASP A 326 1.61 -17.72 -2.31
CA ASP A 326 2.42 -16.99 -3.26
C ASP A 326 2.17 -17.51 -4.65
N HIS A 327 1.83 -18.76 -4.75
CA HIS A 327 1.52 -19.37 -6.03
C HIS A 327 0.32 -18.68 -6.67
N VAL A 328 -0.72 -18.41 -5.93
CA VAL A 328 -1.87 -17.71 -6.44
C VAL A 328 -1.47 -16.33 -6.92
N ARG A 329 -0.66 -15.64 -6.13
CA ARG A 329 -0.23 -14.31 -6.50
C ARG A 329 0.58 -14.32 -7.80
N LYS A 330 1.41 -15.31 -7.97
CA LYS A 330 2.23 -15.38 -9.17
C LYS A 330 1.42 -15.62 -10.43
N ASN A 331 0.36 -16.37 -10.29
CA ASN A 331 -0.41 -16.75 -11.45
C ASN A 331 -1.53 -15.83 -11.80
N LYS A 332 -1.71 -14.73 -11.04
CA LYS A 332 -2.89 -14.09 -11.14
C LYS A 332 -3.01 -12.97 -12.01
N VAL A 333 -2.05 -12.74 -12.77
CA VAL A 333 -2.09 -11.65 -13.62
C VAL A 333 -3.35 -11.50 -14.39
N GLU A 334 -3.76 -12.54 -15.00
CA GLU A 334 -4.89 -12.48 -15.85
C GLU A 334 -6.17 -12.55 -15.11
N ASP A 335 -6.09 -12.89 -13.89
CA ASP A 335 -7.27 -13.13 -13.17
C ASP A 335 -7.76 -11.93 -12.49
N SER A 336 -8.46 -11.09 -13.13
CA SER A 336 -8.89 -9.91 -12.51
C SER A 336 -10.22 -10.14 -11.87
N LYS A 337 -10.21 -10.50 -10.64
CA LYS A 337 -11.41 -10.70 -9.93
C LYS A 337 -12.11 -9.41 -9.66
N PRO A 338 -13.40 -9.43 -9.63
CA PRO A 338 -14.16 -8.25 -9.28
C PRO A 338 -13.77 -7.77 -7.90
N ASP A 339 -13.64 -6.49 -7.79
CA ASP A 339 -13.22 -5.92 -6.54
C ASP A 339 -14.24 -6.04 -5.44
N GLU A 340 -15.49 -6.21 -5.78
CA GLU A 340 -16.50 -6.28 -4.74
C GLU A 340 -16.27 -7.47 -3.83
N ASP A 341 -15.60 -8.48 -4.32
CA ASP A 341 -15.31 -9.63 -3.48
C ASP A 341 -14.37 -9.28 -2.36
N LYS A 342 -13.56 -8.27 -2.55
CA LYS A 342 -12.57 -7.92 -1.56
C LYS A 342 -13.11 -7.04 -0.46
N LYS A 343 -14.24 -6.43 -0.69
CA LYS A 343 -14.74 -5.49 0.29
C LYS A 343 -15.21 -6.09 1.57
N HIS A 344 -15.47 -7.35 1.56
CA HIS A 344 -15.99 -7.99 2.74
C HIS A 344 -14.94 -8.49 3.68
N ASP A 345 -13.69 -8.41 3.25
CA ASP A 345 -12.64 -8.99 4.03
C ASP A 345 -12.34 -8.26 5.30
N GLU A 346 -12.58 -6.98 5.32
CA GLU A 346 -12.24 -6.21 6.48
C GLU A 346 -12.90 -6.69 7.73
N VAL A 347 -14.10 -7.26 7.58
CA VAL A 347 -14.82 -7.71 8.74
C VAL A 347 -14.25 -8.95 9.34
N SER A 348 -13.58 -9.75 8.52
CA SER A 348 -13.09 -11.04 8.99
C SER A 348 -11.60 -11.11 9.22
N GLU A 349 -10.86 -10.06 8.94
CA GLU A 349 -9.43 -10.10 9.14
C GLU A 349 -9.06 -10.16 10.62
N PRO A 350 -8.03 -10.90 10.98
CA PRO A 350 -7.59 -10.90 12.36
C PRO A 350 -7.00 -9.54 12.68
N ILE A 351 -7.58 -8.89 13.65
CA ILE A 351 -7.21 -7.54 14.01
C ILE A 351 -6.74 -7.55 15.45
N ARG A 352 -5.68 -6.81 15.73
CA ARG A 352 -5.25 -6.68 17.11
C ARG A 352 -6.31 -5.90 17.88
N PRO A 353 -6.60 -6.29 19.12
CA PRO A 353 -7.61 -5.59 19.90
C PRO A 353 -7.29 -4.13 20.04
N GLU A 354 -8.34 -3.34 20.18
CA GLU A 354 -8.16 -1.93 20.27
C GLU A 354 -7.28 -1.44 21.35
N SER A 355 -7.26 -2.13 22.45
CA SER A 355 -6.38 -1.78 23.54
C SER A 355 -4.94 -1.77 23.08
N ASP A 356 -4.64 -2.56 22.06
CA ASP A 356 -3.34 -2.65 21.52
C ASP A 356 -2.92 -1.35 20.88
N GLU A 357 -3.83 -0.68 20.28
CA GLU A 357 -3.49 0.52 19.60
C GLU A 357 -3.15 1.65 20.52
N LYS A 358 -3.60 1.55 21.74
CA LYS A 358 -3.31 2.59 22.64
C LYS A 358 -1.91 2.69 23.01
N GLU A 359 -1.25 1.62 23.01
CA GLU A 359 0.05 1.70 23.37
C GLU A 359 0.88 2.05 22.28
N ASN A 360 0.47 1.98 21.34
CA ASN A 360 1.13 2.02 20.33
C ASN A 360 2.41 2.02 20.23
N HIS A 361 2.39 1.40 20.58
CA HIS A 361 3.32 0.86 20.66
C HIS A 361 3.84 0.45 19.75
N ALA A 362 3.82 0.88 19.86
CA ALA A 362 4.19 0.39 19.30
C ALA A 362 4.66 -0.02 18.86
N GLY A 363 4.55 0.13 18.94
CA GLY A 363 4.47 -0.43 18.46
C GLY A 363 4.65 -0.98 18.27
N LEU A 364 4.48 -0.86 18.39
CA LEU A 364 4.19 -1.50 18.33
C LEU A 364 4.24 -2.04 17.97
N ASN A 365 4.16 -1.94 17.92
CA ASN A 365 4.01 -2.45 17.64
C ASN A 365 4.10 -2.82 17.21
N PRO A 366 3.98 -2.83 17.39
CA PRO A 366 4.05 -3.21 16.92
C PRO A 366 3.99 -3.24 16.27
N SER A 367 3.78 -2.91 16.19
CA SER A 367 3.46 -2.92 15.93
C SER A 367 3.25 -2.64 15.71
N VAL A 368 3.05 -2.24 15.54
CA VAL A 368 2.61 -2.01 15.59
C VAL A 368 2.59 -1.57 15.50
N ASP A 369 2.44 -1.10 15.47
CA ASP A 369 2.18 -0.81 15.37
C ASP A 369 2.23 -0.54 15.20
#